data_77cb14aefd983c584a247315eddcb675
#
_entry.id   77cb14aefd983c584a247315eddcb675
#
_cell.length_a   1.000
_cell.length_b   1.000
_cell.length_c   1.000
_cell.angle_alpha   90.00
_cell.angle_beta   90.00
_cell.angle_gamma   90.00
#
_symmetry.space_group_name_H-M   'P 1'
#
loop_
_entity.id
_entity.type
_entity.pdbx_description
1 polymer ?
#
loop_
_entity_poly.entity_id
_entity_poly.type
_entity_poly.pdbx_seq_one_letter_code
_entity_poly.pdbx_strand_id
1 'polypeptide(L)'
;MALPQVGAHAVAPYTTRFAPSPSGELHLGNARTALFNWLLARGSGGRFLLRIEDTDRERSRPEFVARIYEELRWLGLLWDEPVVLQSARGAAYTLALGQLERAGLVYPCFCSPLEIEASRRAQLAAGRPPRYAGTCRALDSGQREARLASGRKPALRFRVPDSGRIEFTDLVHGEQRFECADIGDFIVSRADGSAAFFFCNVLDDAESGVTQVLRGEDHLSNTPRQIMIAQALGLVAPQYGHLSLLTGAEGSPLSKRQGAQTLRELRERGVLPLAVVNHLYRLGHSGGSDGLHDLAMLAREFDTTRLVRSPARFDPVQLEAWQKAAVHALPATDALEWLRPVLPTGLDPATAQAFAALMQPNLVYPAEAGDWVAVVFGDLPPPDADGQALLDEAGPEFFAAAVDALRVRSDELALGQAAPWKAATAAIAAATGRKGPALFKPLRMALTGHGHGPELAPMIALMTPARAIARLERLSSRAP
;
A
#
# COMPACT_ATOMS: atom_id res chain seq x y z
N MET A 1 -39.57 -26.05 23.19
CA MET A 1 -38.22 -26.59 23.38
C MET A 1 -37.28 -25.75 22.51
N ALA A 2 -36.64 -24.74 23.09
CA ALA A 2 -35.70 -23.87 22.35
C ALA A 2 -34.37 -24.62 22.14
N LEU A 3 -33.87 -24.64 20.90
CA LEU A 3 -32.56 -25.17 20.59
C LEU A 3 -31.49 -24.29 21.24
N PRO A 4 -30.42 -24.87 21.86
CA PRO A 4 -29.35 -24.08 22.42
C PRO A 4 -28.64 -23.34 21.29
N GLN A 5 -28.47 -22.02 21.46
CA GLN A 5 -27.57 -21.22 20.63
C GLN A 5 -26.17 -21.80 20.78
N VAL A 6 -25.60 -22.24 19.65
CA VAL A 6 -24.17 -22.61 19.57
C VAL A 6 -23.40 -21.33 19.88
N GLY A 7 -22.84 -21.28 21.10
CA GLY A 7 -21.97 -20.18 21.50
C GLY A 7 -20.80 -20.11 20.50
N ALA A 8 -20.52 -18.92 19.99
CA ALA A 8 -19.32 -18.64 19.23
C ALA A 8 -18.13 -19.07 20.09
N HIS A 9 -17.42 -20.12 19.68
CA HIS A 9 -16.14 -20.48 20.29
C HIS A 9 -15.24 -19.25 20.15
N ALA A 10 -14.90 -18.61 21.25
CA ALA A 10 -13.94 -17.52 21.26
C ALA A 10 -12.60 -18.08 20.72
N VAL A 11 -12.28 -17.69 19.50
CA VAL A 11 -10.97 -18.00 18.89
C VAL A 11 -9.91 -17.35 19.78
N ALA A 12 -8.88 -18.09 20.17
CA ALA A 12 -7.77 -17.53 20.95
C ALA A 12 -7.14 -16.36 20.15
N PRO A 13 -6.78 -15.24 20.82
CA PRO A 13 -6.20 -14.10 20.14
C PRO A 13 -4.94 -14.47 19.36
N TYR A 14 -4.87 -14.08 18.10
CA TYR A 14 -3.72 -14.36 17.24
C TYR A 14 -2.60 -13.36 17.46
N THR A 15 -1.37 -13.84 17.50
CA THR A 15 -0.18 -12.99 17.36
C THR A 15 0.38 -13.17 15.98
N THR A 16 0.34 -12.11 15.19
CA THR A 16 0.89 -12.07 13.83
C THR A 16 2.06 -11.10 13.74
N ARG A 17 2.79 -11.11 12.64
CA ARG A 17 3.87 -10.16 12.42
C ARG A 17 4.00 -9.75 10.95
N PHE A 18 4.48 -8.53 10.73
CA PHE A 18 5.07 -8.11 9.48
C PHE A 18 6.59 -8.07 9.66
N ALA A 19 7.32 -8.70 8.72
CA ALA A 19 8.76 -8.91 8.87
C ALA A 19 9.50 -8.51 7.57
N PRO A 20 9.55 -7.18 7.25
CA PRO A 20 10.21 -6.72 6.04
C PRO A 20 11.73 -6.65 6.19
N SER A 21 12.45 -6.95 5.08
CA SER A 21 13.86 -6.61 4.96
C SER A 21 14.01 -5.15 4.52
N PRO A 22 14.84 -4.31 5.17
CA PRO A 22 15.01 -2.89 4.86
C PRO A 22 15.98 -2.69 3.69
N SER A 23 15.70 -3.31 2.54
CA SER A 23 16.51 -3.27 1.32
C SER A 23 15.94 -2.36 0.23
N GLY A 24 14.82 -1.70 0.50
CA GLY A 24 14.12 -0.80 -0.41
C GLY A 24 12.83 -0.26 0.19
N GLU A 25 12.10 0.51 -0.60
CA GLU A 25 10.80 1.06 -0.23
C GLU A 25 9.71 -0.02 -0.28
N LEU A 26 8.69 0.10 0.57
CA LEU A 26 7.54 -0.79 0.53
C LEU A 26 6.74 -0.56 -0.74
N HIS A 27 6.36 -1.65 -1.39
CA HIS A 27 5.44 -1.66 -2.51
C HIS A 27 4.07 -2.25 -2.08
N LEU A 28 3.07 -2.16 -2.95
CA LEU A 28 1.71 -2.63 -2.65
C LEU A 28 1.65 -4.10 -2.17
N GLY A 29 2.54 -4.98 -2.66
CA GLY A 29 2.62 -6.37 -2.19
C GLY A 29 3.03 -6.50 -0.74
N ASN A 30 4.05 -5.72 -0.30
CA ASN A 30 4.45 -5.65 1.10
C ASN A 30 3.32 -5.06 1.97
N ALA A 31 2.70 -3.97 1.50
CA ALA A 31 1.60 -3.31 2.19
C ALA A 31 0.40 -4.26 2.38
N ARG A 32 0.05 -5.06 1.36
CA ARG A 32 -1.01 -6.08 1.48
C ARG A 32 -0.66 -7.15 2.52
N THR A 33 0.58 -7.62 2.52
CA THR A 33 1.05 -8.60 3.51
C THR A 33 0.97 -8.01 4.92
N ALA A 34 1.39 -6.76 5.12
CA ALA A 34 1.28 -6.06 6.40
C ALA A 34 -0.19 -5.90 6.81
N LEU A 35 -1.04 -5.43 5.90
CA LEU A 35 -2.47 -5.24 6.13
C LEU A 35 -3.16 -6.56 6.57
N PHE A 36 -2.94 -7.66 5.85
CA PHE A 36 -3.61 -8.92 6.15
C PHE A 36 -3.17 -9.51 7.50
N ASN A 37 -1.89 -9.38 7.88
CA ASN A 37 -1.43 -9.75 9.21
C ASN A 37 -2.05 -8.84 10.28
N TRP A 38 -2.15 -7.54 10.03
CA TRP A 38 -2.78 -6.59 10.94
C TRP A 38 -4.28 -6.90 11.14
N LEU A 39 -5.00 -7.12 10.03
CA LEU A 39 -6.44 -7.45 10.07
C LEU A 39 -6.70 -8.76 10.82
N LEU A 40 -5.89 -9.79 10.57
CA LEU A 40 -5.99 -11.08 11.25
C LEU A 40 -5.77 -10.96 12.76
N ALA A 41 -4.77 -10.19 13.18
CA ALA A 41 -4.51 -9.91 14.59
C ALA A 41 -5.68 -9.14 15.20
N ARG A 42 -6.06 -8.01 14.63
CA ARG A 42 -7.10 -7.14 15.20
C ARG A 42 -8.48 -7.79 15.20
N GLY A 43 -8.82 -8.54 14.15
CA GLY A 43 -10.08 -9.28 14.04
C GLY A 43 -10.23 -10.35 15.14
N SER A 44 -9.14 -10.93 15.62
CA SER A 44 -9.12 -11.89 16.73
C SER A 44 -8.94 -11.26 18.11
N GLY A 45 -8.78 -9.94 18.22
CA GLY A 45 -8.43 -9.26 19.47
C GLY A 45 -6.98 -9.50 19.92
N GLY A 46 -6.11 -9.90 19.01
CA GLY A 46 -4.72 -10.24 19.27
C GLY A 46 -3.71 -9.15 18.94
N ARG A 47 -2.43 -9.54 18.76
CA ARG A 47 -1.29 -8.63 18.60
C ARG A 47 -0.71 -8.67 17.19
N PHE A 48 -0.36 -7.51 16.68
CA PHE A 48 0.40 -7.34 15.45
C PHE A 48 1.81 -6.83 15.76
N LEU A 49 2.84 -7.59 15.43
CA LEU A 49 4.24 -7.30 15.72
C LEU A 49 4.98 -6.81 14.45
N LEU A 50 6.03 -6.02 14.67
CA LEU A 50 6.93 -5.60 13.61
C LEU A 50 8.35 -6.10 13.89
N ARG A 51 8.92 -6.84 12.93
CA ARG A 51 10.31 -7.27 12.95
C ARG A 51 11.03 -6.78 11.70
N ILE A 52 12.21 -6.21 11.87
CA ILE A 52 13.08 -5.80 10.75
C ILE A 52 14.12 -6.88 10.49
N GLU A 53 14.13 -7.42 9.28
CA GLU A 53 15.07 -8.47 8.86
C GLU A 53 16.31 -7.86 8.23
N ASP A 54 17.16 -7.30 9.08
CA ASP A 54 18.37 -6.53 8.74
C ASP A 54 19.68 -7.33 8.87
N THR A 55 19.61 -8.66 8.74
CA THR A 55 20.79 -9.54 8.82
C THR A 55 21.72 -9.43 7.60
N ASP A 56 21.25 -8.92 6.48
CA ASP A 56 22.06 -8.59 5.29
C ASP A 56 22.52 -7.13 5.39
N ARG A 57 23.71 -6.92 5.96
CA ARG A 57 24.27 -5.60 6.22
C ARG A 57 24.60 -4.80 4.95
N GLU A 58 24.84 -5.44 3.83
CA GLU A 58 25.17 -4.77 2.57
C GLU A 58 23.94 -4.11 1.94
N ARG A 59 22.77 -4.75 2.08
CA ARG A 59 21.50 -4.26 1.51
C ARG A 59 20.61 -3.53 2.51
N SER A 60 20.82 -3.72 3.81
CA SER A 60 20.01 -3.09 4.86
C SER A 60 20.50 -1.67 5.14
N ARG A 61 19.57 -0.70 5.10
CA ARG A 61 19.87 0.71 5.31
C ARG A 61 18.93 1.32 6.35
N PRO A 62 19.44 2.13 7.30
CA PRO A 62 18.63 2.77 8.34
C PRO A 62 17.51 3.65 7.78
N GLU A 63 17.74 4.31 6.64
CA GLU A 63 16.71 5.12 5.99
C GLU A 63 15.50 4.31 5.52
N PHE A 64 15.69 3.05 5.10
CA PHE A 64 14.56 2.18 4.75
C PHE A 64 13.81 1.70 5.99
N VAL A 65 14.49 1.51 7.13
CA VAL A 65 13.82 1.20 8.39
C VAL A 65 12.89 2.34 8.81
N ALA A 66 13.39 3.58 8.78
CA ALA A 66 12.58 4.76 9.10
C ALA A 66 11.34 4.87 8.18
N ARG A 67 11.53 4.64 6.87
CA ARG A 67 10.42 4.66 5.90
C ARG A 67 9.39 3.57 6.15
N ILE A 68 9.80 2.35 6.49
CA ILE A 68 8.87 1.28 6.87
C ILE A 68 7.96 1.75 8.01
N TYR A 69 8.51 2.40 9.03
CA TYR A 69 7.72 2.93 10.15
C TYR A 69 6.76 4.03 9.73
N GLU A 70 7.20 4.96 8.87
CA GLU A 70 6.36 6.05 8.36
C GLU A 70 5.21 5.51 7.51
N GLU A 71 5.49 4.59 6.60
CA GLU A 71 4.51 4.03 5.68
C GLU A 71 3.46 3.18 6.40
N LEU A 72 3.86 2.37 7.38
CA LEU A 72 2.91 1.62 8.23
C LEU A 72 2.03 2.56 9.07
N ARG A 73 2.61 3.62 9.66
CA ARG A 73 1.84 4.63 10.40
C ARG A 73 0.87 5.37 9.49
N TRP A 74 1.33 5.73 8.28
CA TRP A 74 0.47 6.37 7.29
C TRP A 74 -0.73 5.51 6.90
N LEU A 75 -0.54 4.19 6.76
CA LEU A 75 -1.64 3.25 6.51
C LEU A 75 -2.51 2.98 7.74
N GLY A 76 -2.14 3.45 8.94
CA GLY A 76 -2.81 3.15 10.20
C GLY A 76 -2.49 1.76 10.76
N LEU A 77 -1.50 1.06 10.23
CA LEU A 77 -1.12 -0.30 10.64
C LEU A 77 -0.14 -0.26 11.83
N LEU A 78 -0.61 0.23 12.97
CA LEU A 78 0.19 0.34 14.17
C LEU A 78 0.46 -1.03 14.79
N TRP A 79 1.72 -1.24 15.19
CA TRP A 79 2.18 -2.47 15.84
C TRP A 79 2.22 -2.32 17.37
N ASP A 80 2.21 -3.47 18.09
CA ASP A 80 2.05 -3.48 19.55
C ASP A 80 3.42 -3.65 20.18
N GLU A 81 4.29 -3.84 20.46
CA GLU A 81 5.55 -4.04 21.16
C GLU A 81 6.72 -3.28 20.49
N PRO A 82 7.83 -3.16 21.17
CA PRO A 82 9.05 -2.67 20.56
C PRO A 82 9.45 -3.49 19.33
N VAL A 83 9.91 -2.79 18.29
CA VAL A 83 10.36 -3.44 17.06
C VAL A 83 11.55 -4.34 17.33
N VAL A 84 11.50 -5.55 16.82
CA VAL A 84 12.63 -6.49 16.87
C VAL A 84 13.54 -6.24 15.65
N LEU A 85 14.81 -5.92 15.90
CA LEU A 85 15.86 -5.87 14.87
C LEU A 85 16.63 -7.20 14.90
N GLN A 86 16.66 -7.93 13.80
CA GLN A 86 17.36 -9.22 13.75
C GLN A 86 18.88 -9.08 13.96
N SER A 87 19.48 -7.97 13.50
CA SER A 87 20.90 -7.67 13.72
C SER A 87 21.30 -7.57 15.18
N ALA A 88 20.35 -7.23 16.07
CA ALA A 88 20.59 -7.14 17.53
C ALA A 88 20.49 -8.48 18.26
N ARG A 89 20.08 -9.56 17.57
CA ARG A 89 19.76 -10.85 18.19
C ARG A 89 20.86 -11.91 18.06
N GLY A 90 22.06 -11.53 17.63
CA GLY A 90 23.16 -12.44 17.35
C GLY A 90 23.49 -13.44 18.49
N ALA A 91 23.41 -13.01 19.75
CA ALA A 91 23.65 -13.87 20.91
C ALA A 91 22.61 -15.01 21.01
N ALA A 92 21.32 -14.71 20.80
CA ALA A 92 20.26 -15.72 20.80
C ALA A 92 20.43 -16.74 19.66
N TYR A 93 20.79 -16.26 18.47
CA TYR A 93 21.08 -17.13 17.34
C TYR A 93 22.27 -18.05 17.58
N THR A 94 23.36 -17.51 18.15
CA THR A 94 24.55 -18.32 18.50
C THR A 94 24.22 -19.42 19.51
N LEU A 95 23.42 -19.10 20.53
CA LEU A 95 22.99 -20.07 21.54
C LEU A 95 22.18 -21.22 20.92
N ALA A 96 21.21 -20.88 20.07
CA ALA A 96 20.35 -21.87 19.42
C ALA A 96 21.11 -22.70 18.36
N LEU A 97 22.05 -22.11 17.61
CA LEU A 97 22.95 -22.84 16.73
C LEU A 97 23.77 -23.87 17.51
N GLY A 98 24.32 -23.48 18.67
CA GLY A 98 25.06 -24.39 19.56
C GLY A 98 24.20 -25.55 20.09
N GLN A 99 22.90 -25.39 20.24
CA GLN A 99 21.98 -26.52 20.56
C GLN A 99 21.92 -27.52 19.41
N LEU A 100 21.76 -27.04 18.18
CA LEU A 100 21.71 -27.89 16.97
C LEU A 100 23.07 -28.62 16.74
N GLU A 101 24.18 -27.96 17.02
CA GLU A 101 25.52 -28.58 16.93
C GLU A 101 25.69 -29.71 17.94
N ARG A 102 25.36 -29.47 19.22
CA ARG A 102 25.41 -30.51 20.28
C ARG A 102 24.50 -31.70 19.98
N ALA A 103 23.37 -31.45 19.33
CA ALA A 103 22.43 -32.49 18.89
C ALA A 103 22.90 -33.23 17.62
N GLY A 104 24.02 -32.82 16.97
CA GLY A 104 24.50 -33.40 15.73
C GLY A 104 23.60 -33.14 14.51
N LEU A 105 22.67 -32.16 14.62
CA LEU A 105 21.69 -31.83 13.59
C LEU A 105 22.21 -30.85 12.55
N VAL A 106 23.42 -30.30 12.76
CA VAL A 106 24.12 -29.45 11.80
C VAL A 106 25.56 -29.95 11.60
N TYR A 107 26.19 -29.54 10.50
CA TYR A 107 27.55 -29.89 10.18
C TYR A 107 28.24 -28.78 9.39
N PRO A 108 29.59 -28.66 9.46
CA PRO A 108 30.33 -27.66 8.74
C PRO A 108 30.40 -27.97 7.23
N CYS A 109 30.06 -26.95 6.41
CA CYS A 109 30.13 -27.00 4.96
C CYS A 109 31.17 -26.02 4.44
N PHE A 110 32.18 -26.51 3.72
CA PHE A 110 33.30 -25.74 3.18
C PHE A 110 33.15 -25.44 1.68
N CYS A 111 32.02 -25.74 1.07
CA CYS A 111 31.81 -25.46 -0.36
C CYS A 111 31.78 -23.95 -0.61
N SER A 112 32.52 -23.51 -1.62
CA SER A 112 32.48 -22.14 -2.10
C SER A 112 31.18 -21.86 -2.88
N PRO A 113 30.78 -20.59 -3.05
CA PRO A 113 29.65 -20.22 -3.89
C PRO A 113 29.77 -20.77 -5.32
N LEU A 114 30.99 -20.80 -5.88
CA LEU A 114 31.25 -21.31 -7.23
C LEU A 114 30.99 -22.82 -7.32
N GLU A 115 31.43 -23.61 -6.33
CA GLU A 115 31.20 -25.07 -6.27
C GLU A 115 29.69 -25.38 -6.15
N ILE A 116 28.95 -24.59 -5.35
CA ILE A 116 27.49 -24.72 -5.19
C ILE A 116 26.81 -24.40 -6.51
N GLU A 117 27.18 -23.31 -7.18
CA GLU A 117 26.56 -22.91 -8.45
C GLU A 117 26.88 -23.90 -9.59
N ALA A 118 28.07 -24.42 -9.65
CA ALA A 118 28.47 -25.48 -10.61
C ALA A 118 27.60 -26.74 -10.40
N SER A 119 27.43 -27.17 -9.14
CA SER A 119 26.57 -28.31 -8.80
C SER A 119 25.13 -28.05 -9.20
N ARG A 120 24.61 -26.86 -8.94
CA ARG A 120 23.25 -26.45 -9.31
C ARG A 120 23.03 -26.51 -10.82
N ARG A 121 23.95 -25.93 -11.61
CA ARG A 121 23.87 -25.96 -13.08
C ARG A 121 23.89 -27.39 -13.63
N ALA A 122 24.75 -28.25 -13.09
CA ALA A 122 24.80 -29.66 -13.50
C ALA A 122 23.48 -30.39 -13.23
N GLN A 123 22.83 -30.13 -12.08
CA GLN A 123 21.54 -30.75 -11.76
C GLN A 123 20.43 -30.24 -12.69
N LEU A 124 20.37 -28.93 -12.95
CA LEU A 124 19.41 -28.34 -13.88
C LEU A 124 19.59 -28.89 -15.30
N ALA A 125 20.84 -29.01 -15.78
CA ALA A 125 21.15 -29.60 -17.09
C ALA A 125 20.74 -31.08 -17.18
N ALA A 126 20.72 -31.78 -16.03
CA ALA A 126 20.24 -33.16 -15.94
C ALA A 126 18.71 -33.27 -15.69
N GLY A 127 17.95 -32.17 -15.77
CA GLY A 127 16.49 -32.12 -15.53
C GLY A 127 16.10 -32.39 -14.08
N ARG A 128 17.01 -32.21 -13.12
CA ARG A 128 16.75 -32.45 -11.69
C ARG A 128 16.54 -31.13 -10.93
N PRO A 129 15.62 -31.06 -9.96
CA PRO A 129 15.53 -29.92 -9.07
C PRO A 129 16.86 -29.70 -8.32
N PRO A 130 17.38 -28.47 -8.30
CA PRO A 130 18.68 -28.20 -7.68
C PRO A 130 18.58 -28.28 -6.16
N ARG A 131 19.42 -29.13 -5.57
CA ARG A 131 19.59 -29.27 -4.12
C ARG A 131 21.08 -29.40 -3.78
N TYR A 132 21.42 -29.23 -2.50
CA TYR A 132 22.78 -29.48 -2.08
C TYR A 132 23.18 -30.94 -2.29
N ALA A 133 24.34 -31.17 -2.92
CA ALA A 133 24.80 -32.52 -3.30
C ALA A 133 25.33 -33.36 -2.13
N GLY A 134 25.37 -32.83 -0.89
CA GLY A 134 25.86 -33.54 0.28
C GLY A 134 27.39 -33.59 0.41
N THR A 135 28.14 -32.88 -0.41
CA THR A 135 29.63 -32.95 -0.52
C THR A 135 30.36 -32.91 0.83
N CYS A 136 29.87 -32.12 1.79
CA CYS A 136 30.50 -32.00 3.10
C CYS A 136 29.79 -32.82 4.19
N ARG A 137 28.66 -33.50 3.87
CA ARG A 137 27.83 -34.20 4.84
C ARG A 137 28.56 -35.39 5.51
N ALA A 138 29.39 -36.08 4.75
CA ALA A 138 30.12 -37.31 5.18
C ALA A 138 31.59 -37.06 5.52
N LEU A 139 32.06 -35.78 5.60
CA LEU A 139 33.45 -35.50 5.98
C LEU A 139 33.74 -36.01 7.39
N ASP A 140 34.80 -36.75 7.55
CA ASP A 140 35.35 -37.15 8.85
C ASP A 140 36.08 -36.00 9.55
N SER A 141 36.55 -36.22 10.79
CA SER A 141 37.24 -35.20 11.59
C SER A 141 38.54 -34.73 10.93
N GLY A 142 39.34 -35.65 10.40
CA GLY A 142 40.61 -35.30 9.75
C GLY A 142 40.42 -34.46 8.49
N GLN A 143 39.42 -34.81 7.68
CA GLN A 143 39.05 -34.03 6.50
C GLN A 143 38.54 -32.64 6.83
N ARG A 144 37.78 -32.48 7.93
CA ARG A 144 37.33 -31.17 8.43
C ARG A 144 38.51 -30.32 8.91
N GLU A 145 39.38 -30.91 9.70
CA GLU A 145 40.58 -30.24 10.22
C GLU A 145 41.51 -29.80 9.08
N ALA A 146 41.73 -30.61 8.06
CA ALA A 146 42.50 -30.25 6.89
C ALA A 146 41.90 -29.04 6.14
N ARG A 147 40.61 -28.98 6.03
CA ARG A 147 39.90 -27.84 5.40
C ARG A 147 39.99 -26.57 6.25
N LEU A 148 39.87 -26.68 7.56
CA LEU A 148 40.10 -25.56 8.48
C LEU A 148 41.52 -25.06 8.42
N ALA A 149 42.50 -25.97 8.44
CA ALA A 149 43.93 -25.63 8.33
C ALA A 149 44.27 -24.94 6.99
N SER A 150 43.52 -25.23 5.92
CA SER A 150 43.62 -24.50 4.63
C SER A 150 43.04 -23.09 4.65
N GLY A 151 42.56 -22.59 5.80
CA GLY A 151 41.98 -21.25 5.96
C GLY A 151 40.49 -21.12 5.51
N ARG A 152 39.84 -22.22 5.16
CA ARG A 152 38.42 -22.19 4.75
C ARG A 152 37.53 -22.01 5.98
N LYS A 153 36.66 -20.98 5.96
CA LYS A 153 35.62 -20.77 6.98
C LYS A 153 34.37 -21.56 6.60
N PRO A 154 33.84 -22.43 7.48
CA PRO A 154 32.66 -23.21 7.16
C PRO A 154 31.39 -22.41 7.38
N ALA A 155 30.38 -22.63 6.53
CA ALA A 155 29.00 -22.40 6.85
C ALA A 155 28.46 -23.60 7.63
N LEU A 156 27.38 -23.42 8.42
CA LEU A 156 26.68 -24.54 9.04
C LEU A 156 25.47 -24.94 8.20
N ARG A 157 25.35 -26.24 7.91
CA ARG A 157 24.19 -26.82 7.24
C ARG A 157 23.38 -27.67 8.17
N PHE A 158 22.06 -27.50 8.09
CA PHE A 158 21.09 -28.40 8.73
C PHE A 158 21.09 -29.76 8.01
N ARG A 159 21.16 -30.82 8.77
CA ARG A 159 21.13 -32.19 8.29
C ARG A 159 19.68 -32.63 8.13
N VAL A 160 19.16 -32.58 6.91
CA VAL A 160 17.82 -33.05 6.61
C VAL A 160 17.79 -34.58 6.67
N PRO A 161 16.78 -35.24 7.24
CA PRO A 161 16.64 -36.68 7.21
C PRO A 161 16.64 -37.23 5.77
N ASP A 162 17.25 -38.40 5.57
CA ASP A 162 17.35 -39.01 4.24
C ASP A 162 16.00 -39.54 3.71
N SER A 163 15.05 -39.76 4.61
CA SER A 163 13.69 -40.23 4.33
C SER A 163 12.67 -39.53 5.20
N GLY A 164 11.40 -39.71 4.88
CA GLY A 164 10.30 -39.03 5.57
C GLY A 164 9.82 -37.78 4.82
N ARG A 165 8.80 -37.17 5.38
CA ARG A 165 8.14 -36.00 4.77
C ARG A 165 7.73 -34.98 5.85
N ILE A 166 7.62 -33.73 5.44
CA ILE A 166 7.05 -32.64 6.21
C ILE A 166 5.66 -32.33 5.67
N GLU A 167 4.67 -32.41 6.54
CA GLU A 167 3.29 -32.10 6.22
C GLU A 167 2.80 -30.95 7.10
N PHE A 168 2.04 -30.04 6.51
CA PHE A 168 1.36 -28.97 7.22
C PHE A 168 0.14 -28.49 6.42
N THR A 169 -0.81 -27.88 7.12
CA THR A 169 -1.97 -27.25 6.49
C THR A 169 -1.70 -25.76 6.36
N ASP A 170 -1.62 -25.28 5.12
CA ASP A 170 -1.50 -23.88 4.80
C ASP A 170 -2.89 -23.21 4.79
N LEU A 171 -3.01 -22.00 5.39
CA LEU A 171 -4.28 -21.28 5.49
C LEU A 171 -4.89 -20.92 4.12
N VAL A 172 -4.06 -20.83 3.07
CA VAL A 172 -4.48 -20.45 1.72
C VAL A 172 -4.46 -21.66 0.78
N HIS A 173 -3.34 -22.39 0.76
CA HIS A 173 -3.11 -23.48 -0.19
C HIS A 173 -3.61 -24.85 0.30
N GLY A 174 -4.02 -24.98 1.57
CA GLY A 174 -4.48 -26.23 2.16
C GLY A 174 -3.34 -27.18 2.47
N GLU A 175 -3.59 -28.50 2.40
CA GLU A 175 -2.58 -29.51 2.74
C GLU A 175 -1.35 -29.41 1.84
N GLN A 176 -0.17 -29.33 2.46
CA GLN A 176 1.12 -29.28 1.81
C GLN A 176 1.98 -30.47 2.27
N ARG A 177 2.69 -31.09 1.32
CA ARG A 177 3.53 -32.27 1.56
C ARG A 177 4.85 -32.12 0.82
N PHE A 178 5.95 -32.28 1.54
CA PHE A 178 7.30 -32.16 1.01
C PHE A 178 8.15 -33.35 1.45
N GLU A 179 8.68 -34.09 0.51
CA GLU A 179 9.59 -35.19 0.83
C GLU A 179 10.94 -34.64 1.30
N CYS A 180 11.48 -35.18 2.39
CA CYS A 180 12.78 -34.74 2.94
C CYS A 180 13.89 -34.88 1.88
N ALA A 181 13.85 -35.92 1.07
CA ALA A 181 14.80 -36.17 0.00
C ALA A 181 14.84 -35.01 -1.04
N ASP A 182 13.73 -34.29 -1.25
CA ASP A 182 13.64 -33.19 -2.22
C ASP A 182 14.07 -31.85 -1.61
N ILE A 183 13.96 -31.68 -0.28
CA ILE A 183 14.37 -30.46 0.41
C ILE A 183 15.89 -30.31 0.42
N GLY A 184 16.62 -31.40 0.74
CA GLY A 184 18.07 -31.39 0.86
C GLY A 184 18.62 -30.51 1.98
N ASP A 185 19.89 -30.72 2.35
CA ASP A 185 20.54 -29.96 3.43
C ASP A 185 20.68 -28.47 3.07
N PHE A 186 20.37 -27.60 4.02
CA PHE A 186 20.32 -26.14 3.81
C PHE A 186 21.14 -25.36 4.85
N ILE A 187 21.58 -24.16 4.50
CA ILE A 187 22.41 -23.31 5.37
C ILE A 187 21.55 -22.74 6.51
N VAL A 188 22.04 -22.83 7.75
CA VAL A 188 21.48 -22.20 8.95
C VAL A 188 22.40 -21.11 9.52
N SER A 189 23.73 -21.17 9.23
CA SER A 189 24.68 -20.09 9.50
C SER A 189 25.64 -19.95 8.33
N ARG A 190 25.95 -18.72 7.95
CA ARG A 190 26.88 -18.39 6.86
C ARG A 190 28.34 -18.53 7.31
N ALA A 191 29.27 -18.53 6.38
CA ALA A 191 30.70 -18.63 6.66
C ALA A 191 31.28 -17.42 7.42
N ASP A 192 30.60 -16.29 7.42
CA ASP A 192 30.92 -15.11 8.23
C ASP A 192 30.39 -15.20 9.68
N GLY A 193 29.71 -16.28 10.02
CA GLY A 193 29.09 -16.52 11.33
C GLY A 193 27.69 -15.94 11.48
N SER A 194 27.18 -15.21 10.49
CA SER A 194 25.81 -14.68 10.54
C SER A 194 24.77 -15.79 10.39
N ALA A 195 23.69 -15.70 11.14
CA ALA A 195 22.59 -16.66 11.04
C ALA A 195 21.83 -16.49 9.71
N ALA A 196 21.38 -17.59 9.15
CA ALA A 196 20.63 -17.57 7.89
C ALA A 196 19.15 -17.20 8.11
N PHE A 197 18.52 -16.63 7.08
CA PHE A 197 17.12 -16.19 7.06
C PHE A 197 16.13 -17.21 7.68
N PHE A 198 16.19 -18.47 7.25
CA PHE A 198 15.27 -19.49 7.78
C PHE A 198 15.38 -19.67 9.27
N PHE A 199 16.61 -19.65 9.79
CA PHE A 199 16.93 -19.89 11.19
C PHE A 199 16.48 -18.71 12.07
N CYS A 200 16.84 -17.47 11.68
CA CYS A 200 16.42 -16.28 12.41
C CYS A 200 14.91 -16.20 12.56
N ASN A 201 14.18 -16.41 11.48
CA ASN A 201 12.73 -16.29 11.48
C ASN A 201 12.06 -17.30 12.41
N VAL A 202 12.54 -18.55 12.44
CA VAL A 202 11.96 -19.57 13.33
C VAL A 202 12.14 -19.20 14.79
N LEU A 203 13.36 -18.79 15.17
CA LEU A 203 13.65 -18.44 16.55
C LEU A 203 12.86 -17.20 16.98
N ASP A 204 12.85 -16.16 16.14
CA ASP A 204 12.18 -14.91 16.45
C ASP A 204 10.65 -15.06 16.50
N ASP A 205 10.07 -15.82 15.57
CA ASP A 205 8.61 -16.09 15.57
C ASP A 205 8.21 -16.85 16.86
N ALA A 206 9.00 -17.87 17.26
CA ALA A 206 8.73 -18.64 18.47
C ALA A 206 8.89 -17.80 19.75
N GLU A 207 9.98 -17.05 19.90
CA GLU A 207 10.24 -16.23 21.09
C GLU A 207 9.28 -15.04 21.23
N SER A 208 8.79 -14.50 20.10
CA SER A 208 7.76 -13.45 20.11
C SER A 208 6.33 -13.99 20.28
N GLY A 209 6.17 -15.32 20.36
CA GLY A 209 4.88 -15.96 20.50
C GLY A 209 3.97 -15.80 19.28
N VAL A 210 4.55 -15.71 18.09
CA VAL A 210 3.80 -15.64 16.84
C VAL A 210 3.03 -16.94 16.63
N THR A 211 1.73 -16.82 16.43
CA THR A 211 0.82 -17.95 16.24
C THR A 211 0.43 -18.17 14.79
N GLN A 212 0.32 -17.10 14.01
CA GLN A 212 0.02 -17.15 12.56
C GLN A 212 1.01 -16.29 11.76
N VAL A 213 1.37 -16.81 10.60
CA VAL A 213 2.28 -16.16 9.65
C VAL A 213 1.62 -16.06 8.28
N LEU A 214 1.17 -14.87 7.88
CA LEU A 214 0.81 -14.59 6.51
C LEU A 214 2.00 -13.94 5.78
N ARG A 215 2.37 -14.49 4.60
CA ARG A 215 3.50 -14.00 3.79
C ARG A 215 3.33 -14.34 2.32
N GLY A 216 4.18 -13.84 1.44
CA GLY A 216 4.14 -14.18 0.02
C GLY A 216 4.35 -15.67 -0.27
N GLU A 217 3.68 -16.19 -1.30
CA GLU A 217 3.76 -17.60 -1.71
C GLU A 217 5.14 -18.04 -2.22
N ASP A 218 5.99 -17.09 -2.58
CA ASP A 218 7.41 -17.32 -2.89
C ASP A 218 8.18 -17.95 -1.71
N HIS A 219 7.66 -17.82 -0.49
CA HIS A 219 8.17 -18.46 0.71
C HIS A 219 7.58 -19.85 1.01
N LEU A 220 6.65 -20.37 0.23
CA LEU A 220 6.00 -21.66 0.49
C LEU A 220 7.02 -22.81 0.61
N SER A 221 7.98 -22.87 -0.31
CA SER A 221 9.06 -23.87 -0.30
C SER A 221 10.05 -23.72 0.86
N ASN A 222 10.02 -22.60 1.58
CA ASN A 222 10.87 -22.36 2.77
C ASN A 222 10.25 -22.93 4.04
N THR A 223 8.93 -23.05 4.07
CA THR A 223 8.15 -23.49 5.25
C THR A 223 8.58 -24.87 5.80
N PRO A 224 8.79 -25.91 4.97
CA PRO A 224 9.24 -27.20 5.52
C PRO A 224 10.61 -27.11 6.20
N ARG A 225 11.54 -26.26 5.71
CA ARG A 225 12.83 -26.02 6.36
C ARG A 225 12.67 -25.36 7.73
N GLN A 226 11.76 -24.41 7.83
CA GLN A 226 11.46 -23.72 9.10
C GLN A 226 10.78 -24.64 10.09
N ILE A 227 9.86 -25.50 9.65
CA ILE A 227 9.25 -26.52 10.53
C ILE A 227 10.29 -27.48 11.05
N MET A 228 11.24 -27.96 10.22
CA MET A 228 12.34 -28.82 10.66
C MET A 228 13.21 -28.17 11.75
N ILE A 229 13.55 -26.87 11.57
CA ILE A 229 14.33 -26.11 12.55
C ILE A 229 13.55 -26.00 13.88
N ALA A 230 12.25 -25.65 13.80
CA ALA A 230 11.40 -25.54 14.97
C ALA A 230 11.35 -26.87 15.75
N GLN A 231 11.10 -27.97 15.06
CA GLN A 231 11.07 -29.32 15.65
C GLN A 231 12.42 -29.69 16.30
N ALA A 232 13.53 -29.39 15.61
CA ALA A 232 14.89 -29.66 16.09
C ALA A 232 15.26 -28.87 17.36
N LEU A 233 14.68 -27.69 17.53
CA LEU A 233 14.88 -26.84 18.71
C LEU A 233 13.79 -27.03 19.79
N GLY A 234 12.80 -27.91 19.55
CA GLY A 234 11.67 -28.10 20.47
C GLY A 234 10.73 -26.88 20.54
N LEU A 235 10.69 -26.06 19.49
CA LEU A 235 9.85 -24.87 19.38
C LEU A 235 8.51 -25.19 18.72
N VAL A 236 7.50 -24.43 19.07
CA VAL A 236 6.19 -24.51 18.41
C VAL A 236 6.22 -23.69 17.13
N ALA A 237 6.00 -24.33 15.99
CA ALA A 237 5.87 -23.65 14.73
C ALA A 237 4.51 -22.92 14.62
N PRO A 238 4.46 -21.70 14.07
CA PRO A 238 3.20 -21.02 13.82
C PRO A 238 2.41 -21.72 12.71
N GLN A 239 1.13 -21.39 12.59
CA GLN A 239 0.33 -21.74 11.43
C GLN A 239 0.69 -20.80 10.27
N TYR A 240 0.94 -21.35 9.09
CA TYR A 240 1.36 -20.59 7.91
C TYR A 240 0.22 -20.38 6.93
N GLY A 241 0.23 -19.23 6.26
CA GLY A 241 -0.62 -18.93 5.11
C GLY A 241 0.19 -18.15 4.06
N HIS A 242 0.20 -18.68 2.84
CA HIS A 242 0.97 -18.13 1.74
C HIS A 242 0.06 -17.38 0.77
N LEU A 243 0.20 -16.06 0.75
CA LEU A 243 -0.60 -15.16 -0.06
C LEU A 243 -0.11 -15.20 -1.51
N SER A 244 -1.06 -15.29 -2.45
CA SER A 244 -0.76 -15.20 -3.88
C SER A 244 -0.01 -13.91 -4.24
N LEU A 245 0.82 -13.96 -5.29
CA LEU A 245 1.55 -12.76 -5.74
C LEU A 245 0.59 -11.71 -6.30
N LEU A 246 0.97 -10.43 -6.16
CA LEU A 246 0.35 -9.35 -6.91
C LEU A 246 0.96 -9.29 -8.32
N THR A 247 0.10 -9.26 -9.33
CA THR A 247 0.50 -9.13 -10.73
C THR A 247 -0.01 -7.83 -11.32
N GLY A 248 0.70 -7.34 -12.33
CA GLY A 248 0.25 -6.23 -13.17
C GLY A 248 -0.80 -6.67 -14.19
N ALA A 249 -1.18 -5.77 -15.06
CA ALA A 249 -2.20 -5.99 -16.10
C ALA A 249 -1.87 -7.19 -17.01
N GLU A 250 -0.60 -7.46 -17.27
CA GLU A 250 -0.12 -8.52 -18.17
C GLU A 250 0.16 -9.85 -17.44
N GLY A 251 -0.22 -9.98 -16.16
CA GLY A 251 -0.03 -11.21 -15.38
C GLY A 251 1.39 -11.45 -14.87
N SER A 252 2.35 -10.59 -15.18
CA SER A 252 3.71 -10.64 -14.61
C SER A 252 3.73 -10.07 -13.20
N PRO A 253 4.65 -10.52 -12.31
CA PRO A 253 4.78 -9.97 -10.96
C PRO A 253 4.91 -8.45 -10.98
N LEU A 254 4.17 -7.77 -10.10
CA LEU A 254 4.16 -6.32 -10.03
C LEU A 254 5.56 -5.81 -9.72
N SER A 255 6.19 -5.10 -10.66
CA SER A 255 7.55 -4.56 -10.55
C SER A 255 7.58 -3.07 -10.84
N LYS A 256 8.62 -2.36 -10.35
CA LYS A 256 8.80 -0.92 -10.63
C LYS A 256 8.76 -0.57 -12.13
N ARG A 257 9.25 -1.46 -13.00
CA ARG A 257 9.24 -1.28 -14.46
C ARG A 257 7.84 -1.38 -15.08
N GLN A 258 6.88 -1.92 -14.35
CA GLN A 258 5.50 -2.17 -14.80
C GLN A 258 4.47 -1.32 -14.04
N GLY A 259 4.88 -0.17 -13.50
CA GLY A 259 3.99 0.77 -12.81
C GLY A 259 3.65 0.38 -11.37
N ALA A 260 4.44 -0.51 -10.74
CA ALA A 260 4.36 -0.72 -9.30
C ALA A 260 4.78 0.56 -8.58
N GLN A 261 3.80 1.32 -8.14
CA GLN A 261 4.03 2.49 -7.31
C GLN A 261 4.45 2.05 -5.90
N THR A 262 5.43 2.74 -5.35
CA THR A 262 5.77 2.63 -3.94
C THR A 262 4.68 3.33 -3.10
N LEU A 263 4.56 2.97 -1.83
CA LEU A 263 3.64 3.67 -0.93
C LEU A 263 3.98 5.15 -0.82
N ARG A 264 5.27 5.50 -0.89
CA ARG A 264 5.74 6.88 -0.91
C ARG A 264 5.20 7.65 -2.12
N GLU A 265 5.34 7.11 -3.32
CA GLU A 265 4.82 7.74 -4.56
C GLU A 265 3.31 7.95 -4.50
N LEU A 266 2.55 6.99 -3.96
CA LEU A 266 1.11 7.13 -3.76
C LEU A 266 0.80 8.27 -2.77
N ARG A 267 1.51 8.34 -1.66
CA ARG A 267 1.35 9.38 -0.65
C ARG A 267 1.72 10.76 -1.20
N GLU A 268 2.83 10.90 -1.92
CA GLU A 268 3.27 12.15 -2.56
C GLU A 268 2.27 12.63 -3.62
N ARG A 269 1.61 11.71 -4.30
CA ARG A 269 0.50 12.03 -5.23
C ARG A 269 -0.78 12.46 -4.52
N GLY A 270 -0.88 12.26 -3.21
CA GLY A 270 -2.05 12.60 -2.41
C GLY A 270 -3.10 11.50 -2.33
N VAL A 271 -2.72 10.24 -2.62
CA VAL A 271 -3.60 9.09 -2.38
C VAL A 271 -3.84 8.94 -0.88
N LEU A 272 -5.09 8.72 -0.49
CA LEU A 272 -5.47 8.57 0.90
C LEU A 272 -5.22 7.13 1.40
N PRO A 273 -4.74 6.95 2.64
CA PRO A 273 -4.49 5.62 3.20
C PRO A 273 -5.75 4.75 3.19
N LEU A 274 -6.92 5.34 3.43
CA LEU A 274 -8.21 4.65 3.40
C LEU A 274 -8.51 4.04 2.01
N ALA A 275 -8.15 4.72 0.92
CA ALA A 275 -8.27 4.20 -0.44
C ALA A 275 -7.35 2.98 -0.65
N VAL A 276 -6.09 3.09 -0.20
CA VAL A 276 -5.10 2.02 -0.34
C VAL A 276 -5.53 0.77 0.43
N VAL A 277 -5.93 0.89 1.70
CA VAL A 277 -6.31 -0.28 2.51
C VAL A 277 -7.57 -0.96 1.99
N ASN A 278 -8.57 -0.21 1.50
CA ASN A 278 -9.78 -0.77 0.89
C ASN A 278 -9.48 -1.49 -0.43
N HIS A 279 -8.59 -0.93 -1.26
CA HIS A 279 -8.16 -1.59 -2.48
C HIS A 279 -7.38 -2.88 -2.17
N LEU A 280 -6.37 -2.81 -1.29
CA LEU A 280 -5.53 -3.96 -0.93
C LEU A 280 -6.34 -5.08 -0.25
N TYR A 281 -7.33 -4.75 0.58
CA TYR A 281 -8.21 -5.73 1.22
C TYR A 281 -8.88 -6.64 0.19
N ARG A 282 -9.30 -6.09 -0.93
CA ARG A 282 -9.99 -6.83 -2.00
C ARG A 282 -9.06 -7.52 -2.99
N LEU A 283 -7.76 -7.24 -2.91
CA LEU A 283 -6.75 -7.92 -3.74
C LEU A 283 -6.34 -9.25 -3.11
N GLY A 284 -7.00 -10.32 -3.53
CA GLY A 284 -6.72 -11.69 -3.06
C GLY A 284 -7.51 -12.10 -1.81
N HIS A 285 -8.55 -11.33 -1.44
CA HIS A 285 -9.56 -11.72 -0.45
C HIS A 285 -10.94 -11.60 -1.11
N SER A 286 -11.68 -12.69 -1.15
CA SER A 286 -13.01 -12.75 -1.77
C SER A 286 -14.10 -12.41 -0.78
N GLY A 287 -15.10 -11.65 -1.23
CA GLY A 287 -16.20 -11.21 -0.37
C GLY A 287 -15.86 -10.03 0.53
N GLY A 288 -16.74 -9.72 1.44
CA GLY A 288 -16.76 -8.49 2.24
C GLY A 288 -17.93 -7.63 1.82
N SER A 289 -18.34 -6.69 2.68
CA SER A 289 -19.42 -5.76 2.38
C SER A 289 -18.98 -4.72 1.34
N ASP A 290 -19.94 -4.23 0.57
CA ASP A 290 -19.71 -3.16 -0.40
C ASP A 290 -19.42 -1.82 0.30
N GLY A 291 -18.69 -0.95 -0.39
CA GLY A 291 -18.39 0.40 0.07
C GLY A 291 -17.01 0.56 0.71
N LEU A 292 -16.79 1.77 1.19
CA LEU A 292 -15.56 2.20 1.83
C LEU A 292 -15.65 1.90 3.34
N HIS A 293 -14.68 1.17 3.87
CA HIS A 293 -14.64 0.74 5.27
C HIS A 293 -13.37 1.21 5.96
N ASP A 294 -13.49 1.56 7.23
CA ASP A 294 -12.34 1.79 8.09
C ASP A 294 -11.61 0.47 8.44
N LEU A 295 -10.41 0.58 8.98
CA LEU A 295 -9.60 -0.58 9.37
C LEU A 295 -10.28 -1.48 10.40
N ALA A 296 -11.11 -0.92 11.30
CA ALA A 296 -11.79 -1.69 12.33
C ALA A 296 -12.90 -2.57 11.72
N MET A 297 -13.61 -2.05 10.72
CA MET A 297 -14.62 -2.83 9.98
C MET A 297 -13.96 -3.90 9.12
N LEU A 298 -12.89 -3.54 8.39
CA LEU A 298 -12.13 -4.51 7.59
C LEU A 298 -11.57 -5.65 8.46
N ALA A 299 -11.09 -5.35 9.68
CA ALA A 299 -10.60 -6.37 10.61
C ALA A 299 -11.70 -7.33 11.08
N ARG A 300 -12.91 -6.83 11.29
CA ARG A 300 -14.06 -7.67 11.67
C ARG A 300 -14.52 -8.60 10.56
N GLU A 301 -14.38 -8.17 9.31
CA GLU A 301 -14.81 -8.94 8.14
C GLU A 301 -13.70 -9.84 7.57
N PHE A 302 -12.46 -9.65 8.00
CA PHE A 302 -11.32 -10.42 7.47
C PHE A 302 -11.39 -11.88 7.88
N ASP A 303 -11.40 -12.77 6.90
CA ASP A 303 -11.50 -14.21 7.07
C ASP A 303 -10.47 -14.92 6.19
N THR A 304 -9.58 -15.68 6.81
CA THR A 304 -8.52 -16.41 6.09
C THR A 304 -9.07 -17.46 5.13
N THR A 305 -10.29 -17.96 5.34
CA THR A 305 -10.93 -18.92 4.43
C THR A 305 -11.35 -18.30 3.10
N ARG A 306 -11.40 -16.97 3.04
CA ARG A 306 -11.71 -16.17 1.84
C ARG A 306 -10.47 -15.73 1.06
N LEU A 307 -9.28 -16.10 1.54
CA LEU A 307 -8.03 -15.83 0.81
C LEU A 307 -7.96 -16.66 -0.47
N VAL A 308 -7.59 -15.99 -1.57
CA VAL A 308 -7.62 -16.56 -2.92
C VAL A 308 -6.23 -17.07 -3.31
N ARG A 309 -6.17 -18.29 -3.87
CA ARG A 309 -4.91 -18.93 -4.32
C ARG A 309 -4.35 -18.35 -5.62
N SER A 310 -5.24 -17.91 -6.51
CA SER A 310 -4.82 -17.33 -7.79
C SER A 310 -4.17 -15.97 -7.61
N PRO A 311 -3.20 -15.59 -8.48
CA PRO A 311 -2.59 -14.27 -8.44
C PRO A 311 -3.61 -13.15 -8.45
N ALA A 312 -3.42 -12.15 -7.60
CA ALA A 312 -4.30 -10.99 -7.51
C ALA A 312 -3.81 -9.90 -8.47
N ARG A 313 -4.67 -9.50 -9.40
CA ARG A 313 -4.32 -8.50 -10.41
C ARG A 313 -4.57 -7.09 -9.88
N PHE A 314 -3.51 -6.28 -9.85
CA PHE A 314 -3.62 -4.86 -9.53
C PHE A 314 -4.25 -4.10 -10.70
N ASP A 315 -5.25 -3.28 -10.39
CA ASP A 315 -5.93 -2.40 -11.34
C ASP A 315 -5.89 -0.95 -10.82
N PRO A 316 -5.15 -0.05 -11.49
CA PRO A 316 -5.06 1.35 -11.07
C PRO A 316 -6.41 2.09 -11.15
N VAL A 317 -7.32 1.71 -12.05
CA VAL A 317 -8.64 2.32 -12.16
C VAL A 317 -9.49 2.02 -10.92
N GLN A 318 -9.37 0.81 -10.38
CA GLN A 318 -10.04 0.47 -9.12
C GLN A 318 -9.46 1.25 -7.93
N LEU A 319 -8.14 1.43 -7.86
CA LEU A 319 -7.53 2.27 -6.82
C LEU A 319 -8.04 3.71 -6.91
N GLU A 320 -8.16 4.26 -8.13
CA GLU A 320 -8.69 5.61 -8.35
C GLU A 320 -10.16 5.72 -7.92
N ALA A 321 -10.97 4.71 -8.19
CA ALA A 321 -12.36 4.67 -7.71
C ALA A 321 -12.43 4.68 -6.16
N TRP A 322 -11.56 3.93 -5.47
CA TRP A 322 -11.44 3.98 -4.01
C TRP A 322 -10.91 5.31 -3.52
N GLN A 323 -9.97 5.93 -4.24
CA GLN A 323 -9.48 7.27 -3.93
C GLN A 323 -10.60 8.31 -3.98
N LYS A 324 -11.37 8.32 -5.06
CA LYS A 324 -12.53 9.21 -5.20
C LYS A 324 -13.53 9.03 -4.07
N ALA A 325 -13.87 7.78 -3.73
CA ALA A 325 -14.76 7.49 -2.61
C ALA A 325 -14.18 7.97 -1.26
N ALA A 326 -12.88 7.78 -1.04
CA ALA A 326 -12.19 8.22 0.17
C ALA A 326 -12.15 9.75 0.29
N VAL A 327 -11.87 10.46 -0.81
CA VAL A 327 -11.88 11.94 -0.86
C VAL A 327 -13.28 12.46 -0.54
N HIS A 328 -14.33 11.88 -1.12
CA HIS A 328 -15.71 12.30 -0.83
C HIS A 328 -16.13 12.05 0.63
N ALA A 329 -15.52 11.07 1.28
CA ALA A 329 -15.80 10.73 2.69
C ALA A 329 -14.95 11.53 3.69
N LEU A 330 -13.97 12.34 3.25
CA LEU A 330 -13.14 13.12 4.15
C LEU A 330 -13.97 14.13 4.94
N PRO A 331 -13.77 14.23 6.27
CA PRO A 331 -14.23 15.38 7.04
C PRO A 331 -13.70 16.70 6.49
N ALA A 332 -14.43 17.77 6.63
CA ALA A 332 -14.07 19.07 6.07
C ALA A 332 -12.67 19.57 6.52
N THR A 333 -12.30 19.30 7.77
CA THR A 333 -10.97 19.64 8.32
C THR A 333 -9.86 18.86 7.61
N ASP A 334 -10.09 17.59 7.37
CA ASP A 334 -9.11 16.69 6.76
C ASP A 334 -8.97 16.98 5.26
N ALA A 335 -10.06 17.38 4.59
CA ALA A 335 -10.04 17.84 3.20
C ALA A 335 -9.18 19.10 3.04
N LEU A 336 -9.25 20.04 3.99
CA LEU A 336 -8.40 21.21 4.01
C LEU A 336 -6.91 20.82 4.16
N GLU A 337 -6.58 19.94 5.10
CA GLU A 337 -5.21 19.46 5.28
C GLU A 337 -4.68 18.73 4.04
N TRP A 338 -5.53 17.92 3.40
CA TRP A 338 -5.20 17.21 2.17
C TRP A 338 -4.91 18.16 1.00
N LEU A 339 -5.61 19.32 0.93
CA LEU A 339 -5.40 20.32 -0.11
C LEU A 339 -4.32 21.36 0.26
N ARG A 340 -3.86 21.39 1.51
CA ARG A 340 -2.89 22.41 2.00
C ARG A 340 -1.65 22.58 1.10
N PRO A 341 -1.03 21.53 0.54
CA PRO A 341 0.16 21.68 -0.31
C PRO A 341 -0.04 22.52 -1.58
N VAL A 342 -1.27 22.66 -2.05
CA VAL A 342 -1.60 23.38 -3.29
C VAL A 342 -2.27 24.73 -3.04
N LEU A 343 -2.63 25.03 -1.79
CA LEU A 343 -3.25 26.31 -1.45
C LEU A 343 -2.23 27.44 -1.41
N PRO A 344 -2.63 28.68 -1.77
CA PRO A 344 -1.79 29.86 -1.62
C PRO A 344 -1.38 30.10 -0.16
N THR A 345 -0.14 30.51 0.05
CA THR A 345 0.33 30.92 1.38
C THR A 345 -0.37 32.18 1.85
N GLY A 346 -0.74 32.22 3.13
CA GLY A 346 -1.36 33.40 3.74
C GLY A 346 -2.86 33.55 3.48
N LEU A 347 -3.50 32.53 2.92
CA LEU A 347 -4.95 32.52 2.79
C LEU A 347 -5.60 32.46 4.19
N ASP A 348 -6.65 33.26 4.41
CA ASP A 348 -7.35 33.19 5.69
C ASP A 348 -8.04 31.82 5.88
N PRO A 349 -8.15 31.34 7.13
CA PRO A 349 -8.65 30.00 7.41
C PRO A 349 -10.08 29.74 6.91
N ALA A 350 -10.97 30.74 6.95
CA ALA A 350 -12.34 30.58 6.52
C ALA A 350 -12.44 30.42 5.01
N THR A 351 -11.71 31.23 4.24
CA THR A 351 -11.59 31.13 2.78
C THR A 351 -10.95 29.80 2.36
N ALA A 352 -9.88 29.37 3.05
CA ALA A 352 -9.24 28.09 2.77
C ALA A 352 -10.22 26.91 3.00
N GLN A 353 -10.98 26.94 4.09
CA GLN A 353 -11.98 25.93 4.42
C GLN A 353 -13.13 25.91 3.40
N ALA A 354 -13.63 27.09 3.01
CA ALA A 354 -14.69 27.20 1.99
C ALA A 354 -14.23 26.72 0.61
N PHE A 355 -12.97 27.02 0.23
CA PHE A 355 -12.38 26.50 -0.99
C PHE A 355 -12.26 24.97 -0.96
N ALA A 356 -11.73 24.41 0.13
CA ALA A 356 -11.60 22.94 0.28
C ALA A 356 -12.96 22.26 0.18
N ALA A 357 -13.98 22.77 0.86
CA ALA A 357 -15.34 22.20 0.82
C ALA A 357 -15.96 22.26 -0.59
N LEU A 358 -15.71 23.34 -1.35
CA LEU A 358 -16.21 23.48 -2.72
C LEU A 358 -15.50 22.54 -3.69
N MET A 359 -14.18 22.35 -3.52
CA MET A 359 -13.37 21.57 -4.45
C MET A 359 -13.46 20.05 -4.22
N GLN A 360 -13.51 19.61 -2.97
CA GLN A 360 -13.48 18.21 -2.56
C GLN A 360 -14.38 17.28 -3.41
N PRO A 361 -15.66 17.58 -3.72
CA PRO A 361 -16.51 16.69 -4.51
C PRO A 361 -16.09 16.58 -5.99
N ASN A 362 -15.17 17.42 -6.46
CA ASN A 362 -14.77 17.52 -7.85
C ASN A 362 -13.34 17.02 -8.10
N LEU A 363 -12.64 16.56 -7.06
CA LEU A 363 -11.22 16.19 -7.14
C LEU A 363 -11.01 14.71 -6.83
N VAL A 364 -9.97 14.16 -7.43
CA VAL A 364 -9.40 12.84 -7.08
C VAL A 364 -8.03 13.01 -6.43
N TYR A 365 -7.26 13.99 -6.87
CA TYR A 365 -5.94 14.29 -6.35
C TYR A 365 -5.79 15.79 -6.01
N PRO A 366 -4.96 16.16 -5.00
CA PRO A 366 -4.77 17.56 -4.62
C PRO A 366 -4.25 18.45 -5.77
N ALA A 367 -3.39 17.89 -6.63
CA ALA A 367 -2.81 18.64 -7.76
C ALA A 367 -3.87 19.21 -8.72
N GLU A 368 -5.03 18.54 -8.85
CA GLU A 368 -6.14 19.01 -9.70
C GLU A 368 -6.78 20.31 -9.18
N ALA A 369 -6.58 20.61 -7.89
CA ALA A 369 -7.03 21.88 -7.31
C ALA A 369 -6.19 23.07 -7.77
N GLY A 370 -4.98 22.86 -8.32
CA GLY A 370 -4.09 23.92 -8.76
C GLY A 370 -4.72 24.87 -9.80
N ASP A 371 -5.42 24.29 -10.78
CA ASP A 371 -6.14 25.07 -11.80
C ASP A 371 -7.27 25.91 -11.15
N TRP A 372 -7.98 25.33 -10.18
CA TRP A 372 -9.03 26.04 -9.45
C TRP A 372 -8.50 27.13 -8.51
N VAL A 373 -7.30 26.92 -7.95
CA VAL A 373 -6.58 27.97 -7.21
C VAL A 373 -6.31 29.17 -8.12
N ALA A 374 -5.84 28.94 -9.34
CA ALA A 374 -5.64 30.01 -10.32
C ALA A 374 -6.97 30.68 -10.70
N VAL A 375 -8.03 29.91 -10.90
CA VAL A 375 -9.37 30.43 -11.22
C VAL A 375 -9.91 31.30 -10.07
N VAL A 376 -9.79 30.88 -8.82
CA VAL A 376 -10.40 31.61 -7.69
C VAL A 376 -9.54 32.78 -7.23
N PHE A 377 -8.22 32.57 -7.10
CA PHE A 377 -7.31 33.52 -6.45
C PHE A 377 -6.36 34.23 -7.42
N GLY A 378 -6.27 33.79 -8.68
CA GLY A 378 -5.36 34.33 -9.69
C GLY A 378 -6.05 34.82 -10.96
N ASP A 379 -5.32 34.76 -12.04
CA ASP A 379 -5.80 35.06 -13.37
C ASP A 379 -6.28 33.80 -14.09
N LEU A 380 -7.26 33.97 -14.99
CA LEU A 380 -7.74 32.88 -15.81
C LEU A 380 -6.69 32.48 -16.85
N PRO A 381 -6.50 31.17 -17.10
CA PRO A 381 -5.79 30.75 -18.28
C PRO A 381 -6.57 31.20 -19.56
N PRO A 382 -5.87 31.43 -20.66
CA PRO A 382 -6.56 31.69 -21.92
C PRO A 382 -7.43 30.51 -22.28
N PRO A 383 -8.68 30.75 -22.78
CA PRO A 383 -9.55 29.66 -23.21
C PRO A 383 -8.92 28.93 -24.40
N ASP A 384 -9.22 27.65 -24.55
CA ASP A 384 -8.92 26.87 -25.74
C ASP A 384 -9.76 27.36 -26.95
N ALA A 385 -9.55 26.78 -28.10
CA ALA A 385 -10.23 27.19 -29.34
C ALA A 385 -11.76 27.06 -29.23
N ASP A 386 -12.25 25.99 -28.61
CA ASP A 386 -13.70 25.76 -28.44
C ASP A 386 -14.29 26.73 -27.41
N GLY A 387 -13.58 26.98 -26.34
CA GLY A 387 -13.94 27.97 -25.32
C GLY A 387 -13.96 29.38 -25.88
N GLN A 388 -12.98 29.77 -26.72
CA GLN A 388 -12.96 31.06 -27.38
C GLN A 388 -14.14 31.20 -28.34
N ALA A 389 -14.42 30.20 -29.18
CA ALA A 389 -15.57 30.20 -30.08
C ALA A 389 -16.89 30.36 -29.31
N LEU A 390 -17.02 29.69 -28.18
CA LEU A 390 -18.21 29.81 -27.29
C LEU A 390 -18.38 31.24 -26.75
N LEU A 391 -17.29 31.90 -26.38
CA LEU A 391 -17.31 33.29 -25.89
C LEU A 391 -17.63 34.25 -27.01
N ASP A 392 -17.08 34.05 -28.20
CA ASP A 392 -17.32 34.91 -29.38
C ASP A 392 -18.78 34.76 -29.87
N GLU A 393 -19.34 33.55 -29.86
CA GLU A 393 -20.77 33.29 -30.16
C GLU A 393 -21.72 33.99 -29.17
N ALA A 394 -21.30 34.05 -27.90
CA ALA A 394 -22.11 34.72 -26.88
C ALA A 394 -22.23 36.24 -27.17
N GLY A 395 -21.14 36.85 -27.57
CA GLY A 395 -21.07 38.25 -27.96
C GLY A 395 -21.05 39.25 -26.80
N PRO A 396 -20.59 40.50 -27.04
CA PRO A 396 -20.39 41.50 -25.97
C PRO A 396 -21.69 41.92 -25.27
N GLU A 397 -22.81 41.94 -25.93
CA GLU A 397 -24.13 42.30 -25.34
C GLU A 397 -24.57 41.30 -24.25
N PHE A 398 -24.28 40.00 -24.48
CA PHE A 398 -24.55 38.97 -23.47
C PHE A 398 -23.74 39.21 -22.19
N PHE A 399 -22.47 39.53 -22.31
CA PHE A 399 -21.59 39.80 -21.20
C PHE A 399 -21.93 41.12 -20.50
N ALA A 400 -22.38 42.16 -21.23
CA ALA A 400 -22.89 43.41 -20.66
C ALA A 400 -24.11 43.14 -19.76
N ALA A 401 -25.08 42.38 -20.28
CA ALA A 401 -26.26 41.97 -19.46
C ALA A 401 -25.86 41.16 -18.23
N ALA A 402 -24.82 40.32 -18.34
CA ALA A 402 -24.30 39.56 -17.20
C ALA A 402 -23.61 40.49 -16.16
N VAL A 403 -22.83 41.47 -16.59
CA VAL A 403 -22.23 42.48 -15.71
C VAL A 403 -23.30 43.22 -14.92
N ASP A 404 -24.33 43.72 -15.56
CA ASP A 404 -25.41 44.47 -14.93
C ASP A 404 -26.18 43.64 -13.91
N ALA A 405 -26.50 42.38 -14.26
CA ALA A 405 -27.17 41.45 -13.37
C ALA A 405 -26.38 41.09 -12.11
N LEU A 406 -25.04 40.96 -12.22
CA LEU A 406 -24.16 40.67 -11.10
C LEU A 406 -23.89 41.90 -10.23
N ARG A 407 -23.73 43.09 -10.82
CA ARG A 407 -23.54 44.34 -10.06
C ARG A 407 -24.69 44.65 -9.11
N VAL A 408 -25.92 44.53 -9.59
CA VAL A 408 -27.14 44.76 -8.77
C VAL A 408 -27.22 43.87 -7.54
N ARG A 409 -26.53 42.68 -7.57
CA ARG A 409 -26.59 41.68 -6.52
C ARG A 409 -25.23 41.38 -5.89
N SER A 410 -24.27 42.28 -6.04
CA SER A 410 -22.88 42.04 -5.63
C SER A 410 -22.77 41.61 -4.18
N ASP A 411 -23.43 42.32 -3.26
CA ASP A 411 -23.38 42.04 -1.81
C ASP A 411 -24.04 40.68 -1.46
N GLU A 412 -25.12 40.34 -2.12
CA GLU A 412 -25.81 39.08 -1.91
C GLU A 412 -24.98 37.89 -2.49
N LEU A 413 -24.35 38.07 -3.64
CA LEU A 413 -23.46 37.07 -4.28
C LEU A 413 -22.21 36.81 -3.46
N ALA A 414 -21.74 37.77 -2.68
CA ALA A 414 -20.60 37.59 -1.75
C ALA A 414 -20.89 36.55 -0.65
N LEU A 415 -22.17 36.26 -0.39
CA LEU A 415 -22.58 35.24 0.58
C LEU A 415 -22.54 33.80 0.03
N GLY A 416 -22.26 33.61 -1.26
CA GLY A 416 -22.14 32.29 -1.92
C GLY A 416 -23.43 31.47 -2.01
N GLN A 417 -24.59 32.11 -1.74
CA GLN A 417 -25.90 31.43 -1.76
C GLN A 417 -26.41 31.22 -3.18
N ALA A 418 -27.19 30.16 -3.38
CA ALA A 418 -27.72 29.81 -4.68
C ALA A 418 -28.83 30.78 -5.16
N ALA A 419 -29.60 31.39 -4.24
CA ALA A 419 -30.76 32.24 -4.58
C ALA A 419 -30.32 33.51 -5.34
N PRO A 420 -29.35 34.31 -4.90
CA PRO A 420 -28.87 35.48 -5.64
C PRO A 420 -28.32 35.12 -7.05
N TRP A 421 -27.63 34.02 -7.15
CA TRP A 421 -27.13 33.51 -8.45
C TRP A 421 -28.28 33.14 -9.40
N LYS A 422 -29.29 32.45 -8.91
CA LYS A 422 -30.50 32.13 -9.69
C LYS A 422 -31.23 33.39 -10.16
N ALA A 423 -31.32 34.40 -9.29
CA ALA A 423 -31.94 35.68 -9.65
C ALA A 423 -31.11 36.43 -10.70
N ALA A 424 -29.78 36.41 -10.59
CA ALA A 424 -28.90 37.01 -11.60
C ALA A 424 -29.01 36.30 -12.96
N THR A 425 -28.96 34.97 -12.99
CA THR A 425 -29.10 34.21 -14.23
C THR A 425 -30.49 34.34 -14.87
N ALA A 426 -31.57 34.50 -14.08
CA ALA A 426 -32.90 34.80 -14.58
C ALA A 426 -32.97 36.20 -15.22
N ALA A 427 -32.33 37.21 -14.65
CA ALA A 427 -32.21 38.53 -15.23
C ALA A 427 -31.45 38.53 -16.54
N ILE A 428 -30.33 37.80 -16.62
CA ILE A 428 -29.57 37.61 -17.88
C ILE A 428 -30.41 36.92 -18.94
N ALA A 429 -31.12 35.87 -18.56
CA ALA A 429 -32.03 35.16 -19.48
C ALA A 429 -33.14 36.07 -20.05
N ALA A 430 -33.72 36.92 -19.19
CA ALA A 430 -34.77 37.87 -19.58
C ALA A 430 -34.20 38.95 -20.55
N ALA A 431 -33.00 39.45 -20.30
CA ALA A 431 -32.37 40.47 -21.13
C ALA A 431 -31.89 39.93 -22.50
N THR A 432 -31.41 38.67 -22.56
CA THR A 432 -30.76 38.08 -23.71
C THR A 432 -31.62 37.06 -24.48
N GLY A 433 -32.73 36.61 -23.93
CA GLY A 433 -33.57 35.54 -24.48
C GLY A 433 -32.92 34.13 -24.40
N ARG A 434 -31.68 33.99 -23.85
CA ARG A 434 -30.96 32.74 -23.79
C ARG A 434 -31.38 31.88 -22.59
N LYS A 435 -31.38 30.56 -22.76
CA LYS A 435 -31.79 29.60 -21.73
C LYS A 435 -30.92 28.34 -21.78
N GLY A 436 -30.89 27.56 -20.69
CA GLY A 436 -30.17 26.27 -20.61
C GLY A 436 -28.71 26.40 -20.98
N PRO A 437 -28.14 25.49 -21.79
CA PRO A 437 -26.72 25.51 -22.14
C PRO A 437 -26.23 26.81 -22.78
N ALA A 438 -27.07 27.48 -23.58
CA ALA A 438 -26.73 28.74 -24.24
C ALA A 438 -26.60 29.92 -23.26
N LEU A 439 -27.16 29.81 -22.06
CA LEU A 439 -26.98 30.77 -20.98
C LEU A 439 -25.79 30.37 -20.06
N PHE A 440 -25.74 29.11 -19.61
CA PHE A 440 -24.82 28.71 -18.55
C PHE A 440 -23.41 28.42 -19.04
N LYS A 441 -23.22 27.86 -20.25
CA LYS A 441 -21.89 27.52 -20.78
C LYS A 441 -21.01 28.76 -20.96
N PRO A 442 -21.47 29.85 -21.67
CA PRO A 442 -20.66 31.06 -21.83
C PRO A 442 -20.34 31.72 -20.48
N LEU A 443 -21.30 31.79 -19.54
CA LEU A 443 -21.06 32.33 -18.21
C LEU A 443 -19.97 31.55 -17.47
N ARG A 444 -20.05 30.23 -17.48
CA ARG A 444 -19.05 29.38 -16.84
C ARG A 444 -17.69 29.57 -17.48
N MET A 445 -17.61 29.52 -18.79
CA MET A 445 -16.36 29.72 -19.54
C MET A 445 -15.73 31.09 -19.24
N ALA A 446 -16.54 32.16 -19.25
CA ALA A 446 -16.07 33.50 -18.96
C ALA A 446 -15.56 33.68 -17.51
N LEU A 447 -16.19 33.01 -16.55
CA LEU A 447 -15.85 33.10 -15.12
C LEU A 447 -14.74 32.17 -14.70
N THR A 448 -14.58 31.03 -15.37
CA THR A 448 -13.68 29.95 -14.90
C THR A 448 -12.66 29.49 -15.93
N GLY A 449 -12.81 29.79 -17.20
CA GLY A 449 -12.03 29.20 -18.29
C GLY A 449 -12.31 27.72 -18.56
N HIS A 450 -13.29 27.12 -17.88
CA HIS A 450 -13.63 25.70 -18.00
C HIS A 450 -15.11 25.48 -18.34
N GLY A 451 -15.39 24.42 -19.12
CA GLY A 451 -16.76 24.05 -19.50
C GLY A 451 -17.55 23.32 -18.41
N HIS A 452 -16.87 22.79 -17.41
CA HIS A 452 -17.43 22.04 -16.28
C HIS A 452 -16.66 22.35 -14.98
N GLY A 453 -17.13 21.85 -13.85
CA GLY A 453 -16.46 22.03 -12.55
C GLY A 453 -17.43 22.39 -11.41
N PRO A 454 -16.89 22.92 -10.30
CA PRO A 454 -17.66 23.25 -9.09
C PRO A 454 -18.80 24.24 -9.32
N GLU A 455 -19.72 24.36 -8.38
CA GLU A 455 -20.85 25.28 -8.46
C GLU A 455 -20.41 26.75 -8.52
N LEU A 456 -21.02 27.53 -9.44
CA LEU A 456 -20.61 28.92 -9.67
C LEU A 456 -20.98 29.88 -8.53
N ALA A 457 -22.10 29.68 -7.84
CA ALA A 457 -22.51 30.58 -6.75
C ALA A 457 -21.47 30.66 -5.63
N PRO A 458 -21.02 29.56 -4.99
CA PRO A 458 -19.98 29.62 -3.99
C PRO A 458 -18.61 30.01 -4.58
N MET A 459 -18.35 29.67 -5.85
CA MET A 459 -17.11 30.05 -6.51
C MET A 459 -17.01 31.57 -6.71
N ILE A 460 -18.12 32.25 -7.08
CA ILE A 460 -18.17 33.72 -7.19
C ILE A 460 -17.91 34.39 -5.86
N ALA A 461 -18.45 33.85 -4.76
CA ALA A 461 -18.16 34.37 -3.44
C ALA A 461 -16.67 34.24 -3.08
N LEU A 462 -16.04 33.10 -3.36
CA LEU A 462 -14.62 32.88 -3.10
C LEU A 462 -13.70 33.76 -3.96
N MET A 463 -14.00 33.95 -5.25
CA MET A 463 -13.21 34.82 -6.10
C MET A 463 -13.51 36.30 -5.91
N THR A 464 -14.52 36.66 -5.15
CA THR A 464 -15.21 37.94 -4.96
C THR A 464 -16.09 38.34 -6.17
N PRO A 465 -17.29 38.89 -5.96
CA PRO A 465 -18.15 39.40 -7.03
C PRO A 465 -17.47 40.46 -7.90
N ALA A 466 -16.62 41.29 -7.30
CA ALA A 466 -15.85 42.31 -8.04
C ALA A 466 -14.92 41.69 -9.11
N ARG A 467 -14.22 40.61 -8.79
CA ARG A 467 -13.38 39.88 -9.76
C ARG A 467 -14.20 39.19 -10.81
N ALA A 468 -15.33 38.58 -10.44
CA ALA A 468 -16.26 37.94 -11.39
C ALA A 468 -16.79 38.99 -12.41
N ILE A 469 -17.22 40.16 -11.93
CA ILE A 469 -17.68 41.27 -12.76
C ILE A 469 -16.55 41.75 -13.69
N ALA A 470 -15.34 41.98 -13.19
CA ALA A 470 -14.21 42.42 -14.00
C ALA A 470 -13.84 41.43 -15.12
N ARG A 471 -14.04 40.12 -14.93
CA ARG A 471 -13.86 39.13 -15.99
C ARG A 471 -14.88 39.27 -17.10
N LEU A 472 -16.14 39.49 -16.76
CA LEU A 472 -17.21 39.71 -17.73
C LEU A 472 -17.07 41.05 -18.46
N GLU A 473 -16.59 42.11 -17.79
CA GLU A 473 -16.35 43.43 -18.39
C GLU A 473 -15.30 43.38 -19.49
N ARG A 474 -14.25 42.59 -19.32
CA ARG A 474 -13.22 42.36 -20.38
C ARG A 474 -13.82 41.78 -21.66
N LEU A 475 -14.90 41.00 -21.57
CA LEU A 475 -15.59 40.38 -22.69
C LEU A 475 -16.68 41.30 -23.27
N SER A 476 -17.34 42.12 -22.43
CA SER A 476 -18.34 43.10 -22.88
C SER A 476 -17.75 44.27 -23.63
N SER A 477 -16.47 44.59 -23.37
CA SER A 477 -15.74 45.72 -23.99
C SER A 477 -14.96 45.32 -25.28
N ARG A 478 -15.01 44.04 -25.68
CA ARG A 478 -14.40 43.64 -26.98
C ARG A 478 -15.20 44.24 -28.13
N ALA A 479 -14.52 44.98 -29.00
CA ALA A 479 -15.13 45.42 -30.23
C ALA A 479 -15.54 44.23 -31.12
N PRO A 480 -16.68 44.30 -31.81
CA PRO A 480 -17.16 43.20 -32.65
C PRO A 480 -16.18 42.84 -33.77
#